data_293c47afa88e8679452ac8e3d9a8a7a2
#
_entry.id   293c47afa88e8679452ac8e3d9a8a7a2
#
_cell.length_a   1.000
_cell.length_b   1.000
_cell.length_c   1.000
_cell.angle_alpha   90.00
_cell.angle_beta   90.00
_cell.angle_gamma   90.00
#
_symmetry.space_group_name_H-M   'P 1'
#
loop_
_entity.id
_entity.type
_entity.pdbx_description
1 polymer ?
#
loop_
_entity_poly.entity_id
_entity_poly.type
_entity_poly.pdbx_seq_one_letter_code
_entity_poly.pdbx_strand_id
1 'polypeptide(L)'
;CVHRMDHPMLPERRRLSRRWRRVKCFPRCIISVEKRFSPNTQQHKKGQVSPPMKAYLILEDGTVFTGTSIGSQREVISEIVFNTSLTGYLEVLTDPSYAGQAVVMTYPLIGNYGICRQDMESLKPWPDGYIVRELSRIPSNFRCEDTIQNFLAENDIPGICGIDTRALTKLLREKGTMNGMITTKEYSDFSDPISRMKAYTV
;
A
#
# COMPACT_ATOMS: atom_id res chain seq x y z
N CYS A 1 -60.46 22.98 -15.23
CA CYS A 1 -60.23 23.29 -13.83
C CYS A 1 -58.75 23.30 -13.56
N VAL A 2 -58.17 24.48 -13.45
CA VAL A 2 -56.74 24.72 -13.16
C VAL A 2 -56.64 24.99 -11.68
N HIS A 3 -55.99 24.08 -10.91
CA HIS A 3 -55.67 24.34 -9.51
C HIS A 3 -54.30 25.02 -9.45
N ARG A 4 -54.34 26.25 -9.03
CA ARG A 4 -53.20 27.10 -8.65
C ARG A 4 -52.75 26.67 -7.28
N MET A 5 -51.53 26.17 -7.13
CA MET A 5 -50.87 25.97 -5.84
C MET A 5 -50.08 27.22 -5.47
N ASP A 6 -50.48 27.83 -4.36
CA ASP A 6 -49.83 28.99 -3.74
C ASP A 6 -48.53 28.54 -3.05
N HIS A 7 -47.41 29.21 -3.38
CA HIS A 7 -46.16 29.08 -2.68
C HIS A 7 -46.16 29.98 -1.42
N PRO A 8 -45.74 29.48 -0.26
CA PRO A 8 -45.54 30.33 0.92
C PRO A 8 -44.25 31.17 0.80
N MET A 9 -44.40 32.43 1.12
CA MET A 9 -43.35 33.46 1.16
C MET A 9 -42.28 33.14 2.20
N LEU A 10 -40.99 33.31 1.83
CA LEU A 10 -39.84 33.24 2.70
C LEU A 10 -39.77 34.49 3.62
N PRO A 11 -39.38 34.35 4.89
CA PRO A 11 -39.24 35.48 5.80
C PRO A 11 -37.95 36.28 5.56
N GLU A 12 -38.12 37.54 5.71
CA GLU A 12 -37.22 38.68 5.55
C GLU A 12 -35.88 38.54 6.30
N ARG A 13 -34.77 38.74 5.60
CA ARG A 13 -33.43 38.79 6.19
C ARG A 13 -33.26 40.02 7.07
N ARG A 14 -33.26 39.85 8.40
CA ARG A 14 -32.85 40.90 9.34
C ARG A 14 -31.35 41.16 9.21
N ARG A 15 -30.99 42.39 8.82
CA ARG A 15 -29.64 42.94 8.87
C ARG A 15 -29.17 43.04 10.33
N LEU A 16 -28.20 42.22 10.73
CA LEU A 16 -27.50 42.39 12.00
C LEU A 16 -26.38 43.41 11.80
N SER A 17 -26.57 44.60 12.41
CA SER A 17 -25.55 45.63 12.49
C SER A 17 -24.34 45.18 13.31
N ARG A 18 -23.18 45.24 12.68
CA ARG A 18 -21.87 44.95 13.35
C ARG A 18 -21.54 46.10 14.30
N ARG A 19 -21.72 45.88 15.60
CA ARG A 19 -21.22 46.77 16.65
C ARG A 19 -19.89 46.23 17.14
N TRP A 20 -18.78 46.71 16.55
CA TRP A 20 -17.45 46.47 17.05
C TRP A 20 -17.25 47.14 18.41
N ARG A 21 -17.22 46.36 19.49
CA ARG A 21 -16.72 46.84 20.79
C ARG A 21 -15.20 46.74 20.79
N ARG A 22 -14.54 47.88 20.93
CA ARG A 22 -13.09 47.98 21.22
C ARG A 22 -12.80 47.21 22.50
N VAL A 23 -12.03 46.13 22.39
CA VAL A 23 -11.41 45.50 23.54
C VAL A 23 -10.12 46.26 23.83
N LYS A 24 -10.06 46.84 25.03
CA LYS A 24 -8.87 47.55 25.53
C LYS A 24 -7.73 46.57 25.72
N CYS A 25 -6.60 46.83 25.09
CA CYS A 25 -5.34 46.14 25.37
C CYS A 25 -4.92 46.43 26.80
N PHE A 26 -4.73 45.40 27.61
CA PHE A 26 -3.95 45.43 28.82
C PHE A 26 -2.48 45.19 28.49
N PRO A 27 -1.55 45.97 29.04
CA PRO A 27 -0.12 45.82 28.79
C PRO A 27 0.51 44.76 29.73
N ARG A 28 1.45 44.04 29.15
CA ARG A 28 2.55 43.32 29.78
C ARG A 28 2.22 42.13 30.72
N CYS A 29 2.30 40.94 30.13
CA CYS A 29 3.02 39.86 30.79
C CYS A 29 3.90 39.19 29.73
N ILE A 30 5.19 39.60 29.71
CA ILE A 30 6.26 38.96 28.94
C ILE A 30 6.61 37.70 29.72
N ILE A 31 5.97 36.60 29.44
CA ILE A 31 6.50 35.27 29.80
C ILE A 31 7.28 34.80 28.61
N SER A 32 8.57 34.92 28.71
CA SER A 32 9.58 34.38 27.80
C SER A 32 9.49 32.85 27.85
N VAL A 33 8.62 32.26 27.03
CA VAL A 33 8.69 30.82 26.77
C VAL A 33 9.55 30.65 25.53
N GLU A 34 10.85 30.67 25.72
CA GLU A 34 11.77 30.03 24.79
C GLU A 34 11.54 28.53 24.81
N LYS A 35 10.48 28.08 24.12
CA LYS A 35 10.42 26.71 23.64
C LYS A 35 11.47 26.62 22.54
N ARG A 36 12.65 26.12 22.90
CA ARG A 36 13.63 25.60 21.94
C ARG A 36 12.89 24.59 21.08
N PHE A 37 12.49 25.04 19.91
CA PHE A 37 12.13 24.16 18.82
C PHE A 37 13.44 23.53 18.37
N SER A 38 13.82 22.39 18.96
CA SER A 38 14.82 21.52 18.37
C SER A 38 14.17 21.01 17.09
N PRO A 39 14.71 21.32 15.92
CA PRO A 39 14.32 20.60 14.73
C PRO A 39 14.76 19.17 14.95
N ASN A 40 13.81 18.30 15.26
CA ASN A 40 14.05 16.87 15.25
C ASN A 40 14.25 16.47 13.79
N THR A 41 15.44 16.77 13.29
CA THR A 41 15.94 16.24 12.03
C THR A 41 16.22 14.76 12.30
N GLN A 42 15.17 13.96 12.34
CA GLN A 42 15.31 12.54 12.08
C GLN A 42 15.84 12.47 10.65
N GLN A 43 17.17 12.39 10.58
CA GLN A 43 17.85 11.98 9.38
C GLN A 43 17.26 10.62 9.05
N HIS A 44 16.31 10.60 8.08
CA HIS A 44 15.93 9.39 7.41
C HIS A 44 17.25 8.76 6.95
N LYS A 45 17.66 7.69 7.62
CA LYS A 45 18.73 6.83 7.12
C LYS A 45 18.30 6.52 5.71
N LYS A 46 19.00 7.08 4.71
CA LYS A 46 18.84 6.69 3.31
C LYS A 46 19.06 5.19 3.31
N GLY A 47 17.96 4.43 3.24
CA GLY A 47 18.03 2.98 3.09
C GLY A 47 18.92 2.74 1.89
N GLN A 48 19.98 1.99 2.08
CA GLN A 48 20.79 1.52 0.97
C GLN A 48 19.84 0.73 0.09
N VAL A 49 19.43 1.33 -1.02
CA VAL A 49 18.73 0.61 -2.09
C VAL A 49 19.76 -0.38 -2.61
N SER A 50 19.65 -1.62 -2.18
CA SER A 50 20.42 -2.72 -2.75
C SER A 50 20.19 -2.73 -4.28
N PRO A 51 21.20 -3.08 -5.09
CA PRO A 51 21.04 -3.13 -6.53
C PRO A 51 19.82 -3.98 -6.90
N PRO A 52 19.07 -3.63 -7.96
CA PRO A 52 17.87 -4.35 -8.34
C PRO A 52 18.23 -5.82 -8.62
N MET A 53 17.76 -6.71 -7.75
CA MET A 53 18.00 -8.14 -7.87
C MET A 53 16.86 -8.76 -8.68
N LYS A 54 17.20 -9.65 -9.61
CA LYS A 54 16.20 -10.42 -10.34
C LYS A 54 15.39 -11.28 -9.38
N ALA A 55 14.11 -11.39 -9.64
CA ALA A 55 13.21 -12.29 -8.93
C ALA A 55 12.31 -13.01 -9.93
N TYR A 56 11.84 -14.17 -9.51
CA TYR A 56 11.01 -15.04 -10.31
C TYR A 56 9.76 -15.38 -9.52
N LEU A 57 8.62 -15.29 -10.19
CA LEU A 57 7.37 -15.88 -9.75
C LEU A 57 7.14 -17.13 -10.59
N ILE A 58 7.21 -18.28 -9.96
CA ILE A 58 6.98 -19.58 -10.58
C ILE A 58 5.63 -20.07 -10.12
N LEU A 59 4.76 -20.45 -11.04
CA LEU A 59 3.44 -21.00 -10.74
C LEU A 59 3.47 -22.53 -10.84
N GLU A 60 2.53 -23.19 -10.18
CA GLU A 60 2.43 -24.65 -10.17
C GLU A 60 2.14 -25.27 -11.54
N ASP A 61 1.61 -24.49 -12.48
CA ASP A 61 1.40 -24.89 -13.87
C ASP A 61 2.68 -24.79 -14.74
N GLY A 62 3.80 -24.35 -14.16
CA GLY A 62 5.07 -24.14 -14.84
C GLY A 62 5.24 -22.77 -15.48
N THR A 63 4.26 -21.88 -15.40
CA THR A 63 4.39 -20.51 -15.89
C THR A 63 5.36 -19.71 -15.01
N VAL A 64 6.32 -19.02 -15.63
CA VAL A 64 7.33 -18.21 -14.94
C VAL A 64 7.24 -16.76 -15.36
N PHE A 65 7.13 -15.88 -14.38
CA PHE A 65 7.24 -14.42 -14.59
C PHE A 65 8.57 -13.94 -14.00
N THR A 66 9.29 -13.14 -14.77
CA THR A 66 10.56 -12.54 -14.35
C THR A 66 10.36 -11.07 -14.03
N GLY A 67 10.88 -10.63 -12.91
CA GLY A 67 10.80 -9.25 -12.45
C GLY A 67 11.98 -8.86 -11.57
N THR A 68 11.77 -7.87 -10.74
CA THR A 68 12.75 -7.35 -9.79
C THR A 68 12.26 -7.59 -8.37
N SER A 69 13.14 -8.09 -7.50
CA SER A 69 12.85 -8.29 -6.08
C SER A 69 12.58 -6.96 -5.38
N ILE A 70 11.56 -6.95 -4.55
CA ILE A 70 11.23 -5.87 -3.61
C ILE A 70 11.02 -6.46 -2.22
N GLY A 71 11.36 -5.69 -1.17
CA GLY A 71 11.24 -6.17 0.20
C GLY A 71 12.28 -7.21 0.57
N SER A 72 11.84 -8.31 1.20
CA SER A 72 12.72 -9.40 1.63
C SER A 72 13.19 -10.27 0.47
N GLN A 73 14.35 -10.90 0.65
CA GLN A 73 14.89 -11.88 -0.31
C GLN A 73 14.54 -13.34 0.04
N ARG A 74 13.67 -13.52 1.02
CA ARG A 74 13.19 -14.84 1.43
C ARG A 74 12.45 -15.53 0.29
N GLU A 75 12.68 -16.81 0.12
CA GLU A 75 11.86 -17.65 -0.75
C GLU A 75 10.57 -18.03 -0.04
N VAL A 76 9.44 -17.91 -0.73
CA VAL A 76 8.13 -18.25 -0.17
C VAL A 76 7.29 -19.01 -1.20
N ILE A 77 6.55 -20.01 -0.72
CA ILE A 77 5.50 -20.70 -1.46
C ILE A 77 4.18 -20.34 -0.77
N SER A 78 3.22 -19.88 -1.54
CA SER A 78 1.89 -19.53 -1.04
C SER A 78 0.85 -19.56 -2.15
N GLU A 79 -0.41 -19.57 -1.78
CA GLU A 79 -1.50 -19.40 -2.75
C GLU A 79 -1.45 -17.99 -3.35
N ILE A 80 -1.54 -17.90 -4.68
CA ILE A 80 -1.54 -16.62 -5.38
C ILE A 80 -2.97 -16.15 -5.57
N VAL A 81 -3.27 -14.99 -4.98
CA VAL A 81 -4.57 -14.33 -5.10
C VAL A 81 -4.40 -12.93 -5.69
N PHE A 82 -5.46 -12.33 -6.21
CA PHE A 82 -5.39 -10.97 -6.75
C PHE A 82 -6.43 -10.04 -6.13
N ASN A 83 -6.05 -8.78 -5.98
CA ASN A 83 -6.91 -7.70 -5.55
C ASN A 83 -7.04 -6.65 -6.66
N THR A 84 -8.28 -6.21 -6.94
CA THR A 84 -8.59 -5.25 -8.02
C THR A 84 -8.82 -3.83 -7.53
N SER A 85 -8.61 -3.54 -6.27
CA SER A 85 -8.74 -2.20 -5.71
C SER A 85 -7.79 -1.22 -6.37
N LEU A 86 -8.25 -0.01 -6.63
CA LEU A 86 -7.45 1.08 -7.19
C LEU A 86 -6.56 1.75 -6.14
N THR A 87 -6.99 1.70 -4.89
CA THR A 87 -6.35 2.31 -3.71
C THR A 87 -6.40 1.32 -2.55
N GLY A 88 -5.81 1.68 -1.41
CA GLY A 88 -5.90 0.84 -0.21
C GLY A 88 -4.89 -0.31 -0.19
N TYR A 89 -3.74 -0.13 -0.82
CA TYR A 89 -2.72 -1.20 -0.82
C TYR A 89 -2.14 -1.48 0.57
N LEU A 90 -2.15 -0.49 1.48
CA LEU A 90 -1.69 -0.69 2.85
C LEU A 90 -2.72 -1.49 3.66
N GLU A 91 -3.99 -1.20 3.47
CA GLU A 91 -5.10 -1.94 4.04
C GLU A 91 -5.05 -3.41 3.58
N VAL A 92 -4.82 -3.67 2.30
CA VAL A 92 -4.63 -5.03 1.77
C VAL A 92 -3.42 -5.72 2.43
N LEU A 93 -2.29 -5.01 2.61
CA LEU A 93 -1.10 -5.56 3.26
C LEU A 93 -1.32 -5.89 4.75
N THR A 94 -2.27 -5.22 5.40
CA THR A 94 -2.51 -5.38 6.83
C THR A 94 -3.82 -6.08 7.16
N ASP A 95 -4.55 -6.57 6.14
CA ASP A 95 -5.77 -7.35 6.30
C ASP A 95 -5.45 -8.82 6.64
N PRO A 96 -5.89 -9.34 7.79
CA PRO A 96 -5.71 -10.74 8.18
C PRO A 96 -6.26 -11.76 7.21
N SER A 97 -7.20 -11.38 6.33
CA SER A 97 -7.80 -12.26 5.32
C SER A 97 -6.78 -12.79 4.32
N TYR A 98 -5.63 -12.12 4.17
CA TYR A 98 -4.56 -12.54 3.26
C TYR A 98 -3.46 -13.36 3.93
N ALA A 99 -3.67 -13.84 5.15
CA ALA A 99 -2.71 -14.72 5.82
C ALA A 99 -2.49 -16.01 5.02
N GLY A 100 -1.22 -16.36 4.75
CA GLY A 100 -0.86 -17.54 3.94
C GLY A 100 -0.98 -17.36 2.43
N GLN A 101 -1.25 -16.13 1.95
CA GLN A 101 -1.43 -15.83 0.53
C GLN A 101 -0.41 -14.81 0.03
N ALA A 102 -0.01 -14.92 -1.24
CA ALA A 102 0.71 -13.86 -1.93
C ALA A 102 -0.25 -13.05 -2.81
N VAL A 103 -0.30 -11.75 -2.59
CA VAL A 103 -1.31 -10.85 -3.18
C VAL A 103 -0.77 -10.15 -4.41
N VAL A 104 -1.50 -10.29 -5.52
CA VAL A 104 -1.26 -9.57 -6.78
C VAL A 104 -2.10 -8.30 -6.79
N MET A 105 -1.47 -7.14 -6.84
CA MET A 105 -2.17 -5.88 -7.07
C MET A 105 -2.35 -5.66 -8.56
N THR A 106 -3.60 -5.57 -9.01
CA THR A 106 -3.89 -5.38 -10.44
C THR A 106 -3.72 -3.93 -10.90
N TYR A 107 -3.80 -2.97 -9.96
CA TYR A 107 -3.54 -1.58 -10.27
C TYR A 107 -2.07 -1.37 -10.66
N PRO A 108 -1.80 -0.65 -11.78
CA PRO A 108 -0.46 -0.62 -12.38
C PRO A 108 0.63 -0.01 -11.50
N LEU A 109 0.31 1.06 -10.74
CA LEU A 109 1.28 1.80 -9.94
C LEU A 109 0.92 1.73 -8.46
N ILE A 110 1.77 1.12 -7.66
CA ILE A 110 1.60 0.95 -6.22
C ILE A 110 2.66 1.78 -5.47
N GLY A 111 2.36 2.21 -4.24
CA GLY A 111 3.30 2.94 -3.38
C GLY A 111 3.30 4.45 -3.59
N ASN A 112 2.38 5.00 -4.36
CA ASN A 112 2.32 6.43 -4.70
C ASN A 112 2.05 7.35 -3.49
N TYR A 113 1.38 6.89 -2.44
CA TYR A 113 1.17 7.64 -1.20
C TYR A 113 2.01 7.13 -0.01
N GLY A 114 2.85 6.12 -0.22
CA GLY A 114 3.73 5.56 0.81
C GLY A 114 2.98 4.78 1.89
N ILE A 115 3.61 4.62 3.03
CA ILE A 115 3.06 3.95 4.21
C ILE A 115 2.65 5.02 5.23
N CYS A 116 1.43 4.94 5.72
CA CYS A 116 0.91 5.70 6.84
C CYS A 116 0.38 4.71 7.89
N ARG A 117 1.07 4.55 8.99
CA ARG A 117 0.72 3.52 10.00
C ARG A 117 -0.67 3.69 10.61
N GLN A 118 -1.24 4.89 10.52
CA GLN A 118 -2.61 5.17 11.00
C GLN A 118 -3.69 4.53 10.10
N ASP A 119 -3.35 4.20 8.86
CA ASP A 119 -4.28 3.63 7.87
C ASP A 119 -4.17 2.09 7.81
N MET A 120 -3.46 1.46 8.76
CA MET A 120 -3.34 -0.01 8.86
C MET A 120 -4.62 -0.62 9.42
N GLU A 121 -5.12 -1.69 8.81
CA GLU A 121 -6.26 -2.47 9.30
C GLU A 121 -5.93 -3.29 10.56
N SER A 122 -4.66 -3.70 10.70
CA SER A 122 -4.18 -4.44 11.86
C SER A 122 -2.74 -4.07 12.22
N LEU A 123 -2.24 -4.61 13.34
CA LEU A 123 -0.93 -4.27 13.90
C LEU A 123 0.27 -4.76 13.08
N LYS A 124 0.07 -5.68 12.14
CA LYS A 124 1.13 -6.27 11.31
C LYS A 124 0.63 -6.59 9.91
N PRO A 125 1.51 -6.71 8.92
CA PRO A 125 1.13 -7.28 7.63
C PRO A 125 0.91 -8.80 7.75
N TRP A 126 0.08 -9.32 6.84
CA TRP A 126 -0.33 -10.72 6.85
C TRP A 126 0.02 -11.50 5.57
N PRO A 127 0.06 -10.89 4.38
CA PRO A 127 0.43 -11.62 3.18
C PRO A 127 1.84 -12.19 3.26
N ASP A 128 2.00 -13.40 2.73
CA ASP A 128 3.30 -14.05 2.62
C ASP A 128 4.17 -13.49 1.50
N GLY A 129 3.55 -12.89 0.50
CA GLY A 129 4.21 -12.29 -0.65
C GLY A 129 3.43 -11.15 -1.28
N TYR A 130 4.12 -10.28 -2.01
CA TYR A 130 3.51 -9.12 -2.63
C TYR A 130 3.95 -8.94 -4.09
N ILE A 131 2.99 -8.84 -4.99
CA ILE A 131 3.21 -8.90 -6.43
C ILE A 131 2.62 -7.67 -7.09
N VAL A 132 3.45 -6.86 -7.76
CA VAL A 132 3.03 -5.61 -8.36
C VAL A 132 3.62 -5.43 -9.77
N ARG A 133 2.97 -4.61 -10.58
CA ARG A 133 3.51 -4.24 -11.90
C ARG A 133 4.60 -3.19 -11.78
N GLU A 134 4.33 -2.09 -11.07
CA GLU A 134 5.26 -0.99 -10.91
C GLU A 134 5.15 -0.39 -9.50
N LEU A 135 6.30 0.00 -8.95
CA LEU A 135 6.37 0.75 -7.70
C LEU A 135 6.68 2.21 -7.95
N SER A 136 5.98 3.09 -7.24
CA SER A 136 6.30 4.51 -7.22
C SER A 136 7.70 4.73 -6.65
N ARG A 137 8.52 5.50 -7.35
CA ARG A 137 9.88 5.83 -6.91
C ARG A 137 9.90 6.75 -5.69
N ILE A 138 8.93 7.65 -5.62
CA ILE A 138 8.82 8.66 -4.57
C ILE A 138 7.37 8.74 -4.15
N PRO A 139 7.04 8.42 -2.89
CA PRO A 139 5.71 8.67 -2.38
C PRO A 139 5.45 10.17 -2.28
N SER A 140 4.24 10.61 -2.65
CA SER A 140 3.84 12.03 -2.72
C SER A 140 2.70 12.36 -1.74
N ASN A 141 2.73 11.83 -0.53
CA ASN A 141 1.75 12.12 0.52
C ASN A 141 2.46 12.76 1.72
N PHE A 142 1.88 13.86 2.25
CA PHE A 142 2.41 14.52 3.44
C PHE A 142 2.36 13.65 4.72
N ARG A 143 1.49 12.63 4.75
CA ARG A 143 1.38 11.65 5.84
C ARG A 143 2.32 10.44 5.67
N CYS A 144 3.11 10.41 4.60
CA CYS A 144 4.02 9.31 4.33
C CYS A 144 5.11 9.22 5.40
N GLU A 145 5.15 8.10 6.11
CA GLU A 145 6.15 7.78 7.11
C GLU A 145 7.29 6.94 6.52
N ASP A 146 6.96 6.07 5.56
CA ASP A 146 7.93 5.16 4.95
C ASP A 146 7.52 4.75 3.52
N THR A 147 8.43 4.07 2.82
CA THR A 147 8.18 3.47 1.52
C THR A 147 7.65 2.06 1.66
N ILE A 148 6.89 1.60 0.66
CA ILE A 148 6.40 0.22 0.65
C ILE A 148 7.53 -0.82 0.60
N GLN A 149 8.65 -0.50 -0.07
CA GLN A 149 9.81 -1.38 -0.12
C GLN A 149 10.44 -1.61 1.25
N ASN A 150 10.63 -0.53 2.03
CA ASN A 150 11.16 -0.64 3.39
C ASN A 150 10.18 -1.39 4.28
N PHE A 151 8.88 -1.10 4.18
CA PHE A 151 7.85 -1.78 4.96
C PHE A 151 7.84 -3.30 4.71
N LEU A 152 7.93 -3.72 3.45
CA LEU A 152 8.02 -5.13 3.11
C LEU A 152 9.32 -5.78 3.65
N ALA A 153 10.46 -5.07 3.55
CA ALA A 153 11.75 -5.56 4.04
C ALA A 153 11.78 -5.68 5.57
N GLU A 154 11.25 -4.69 6.29
CA GLU A 154 11.16 -4.69 7.75
C GLU A 154 10.31 -5.85 8.29
N ASN A 155 9.29 -6.25 7.54
CA ASN A 155 8.36 -7.31 7.93
C ASN A 155 8.69 -8.68 7.29
N ASP A 156 9.86 -8.82 6.66
CA ASP A 156 10.32 -10.05 5.99
C ASP A 156 9.34 -10.59 4.93
N ILE A 157 8.68 -9.68 4.21
CA ILE A 157 7.77 -10.05 3.12
C ILE A 157 8.51 -9.95 1.79
N PRO A 158 8.69 -11.06 1.06
CA PRO A 158 9.24 -11.04 -0.28
C PRO A 158 8.21 -10.49 -1.26
N GLY A 159 8.70 -9.77 -2.26
CA GLY A 159 7.84 -9.29 -3.31
C GLY A 159 8.56 -9.21 -4.65
N ILE A 160 7.78 -9.05 -5.70
CA ILE A 160 8.25 -8.92 -7.06
C ILE A 160 7.54 -7.77 -7.77
N CYS A 161 8.29 -6.95 -8.47
CA CYS A 161 7.76 -5.91 -9.35
C CYS A 161 8.28 -6.07 -10.79
N GLY A 162 7.63 -5.39 -11.73
CA GLY A 162 8.01 -5.42 -13.14
C GLY A 162 7.40 -6.56 -13.95
N ILE A 163 6.44 -7.30 -13.39
CA ILE A 163 5.76 -8.38 -14.10
C ILE A 163 4.45 -7.92 -14.73
N ASP A 164 3.95 -8.68 -15.71
CA ASP A 164 2.62 -8.45 -16.28
C ASP A 164 1.53 -9.01 -15.35
N THR A 165 1.09 -8.17 -14.41
CA THR A 165 0.02 -8.50 -13.47
C THR A 165 -1.32 -8.74 -14.16
N ARG A 166 -1.54 -8.15 -15.35
CA ARG A 166 -2.76 -8.37 -16.15
C ARG A 166 -2.81 -9.80 -16.71
N ALA A 167 -1.69 -10.27 -17.30
CA ALA A 167 -1.58 -11.64 -17.78
C ALA A 167 -1.74 -12.64 -16.65
N LEU A 168 -1.09 -12.40 -15.52
CA LEU A 168 -1.20 -13.23 -14.31
C LEU A 168 -2.66 -13.28 -13.80
N THR A 169 -3.33 -12.14 -13.68
CA THR A 169 -4.72 -12.07 -13.22
C THR A 169 -5.66 -12.83 -14.17
N LYS A 170 -5.44 -12.70 -15.49
CA LYS A 170 -6.22 -13.44 -16.48
C LYS A 170 -6.06 -14.95 -16.31
N LEU A 171 -4.84 -15.41 -16.12
CA LEU A 171 -4.52 -16.82 -15.89
C LEU A 171 -5.19 -17.34 -14.61
N LEU A 172 -5.13 -16.61 -13.51
CA LEU A 172 -5.79 -16.97 -12.25
C LEU A 172 -7.34 -16.99 -12.38
N ARG A 173 -7.91 -16.12 -13.19
CA ARG A 173 -9.36 -16.12 -13.44
C ARG A 173 -9.83 -17.31 -14.29
N GLU A 174 -8.98 -17.76 -15.21
CA GLU A 174 -9.30 -18.88 -16.10
C GLU A 174 -9.09 -20.24 -15.43
N LYS A 175 -8.01 -20.38 -14.64
CA LYS A 175 -7.61 -21.66 -14.02
C LYS A 175 -7.98 -21.80 -12.54
N GLY A 176 -8.41 -20.71 -11.89
CA GLY A 176 -8.59 -20.64 -10.45
C GLY A 176 -7.32 -20.15 -9.72
N THR A 177 -7.43 -20.01 -8.39
CA THR A 177 -6.24 -19.76 -7.56
C THR A 177 -5.30 -20.95 -7.64
N MET A 178 -4.00 -20.69 -7.57
CA MET A 178 -2.96 -21.71 -7.63
C MET A 178 -1.78 -21.32 -6.75
N ASN A 179 -1.00 -22.34 -6.37
CA ASN A 179 0.22 -22.10 -5.63
C ASN A 179 1.30 -21.49 -6.52
N GLY A 180 2.08 -20.59 -5.94
CA GLY A 180 3.23 -19.99 -6.59
C GLY A 180 4.40 -19.82 -5.63
N MET A 181 5.59 -19.74 -6.20
CA MET A 181 6.83 -19.49 -5.48
C MET A 181 7.42 -18.16 -5.91
N ILE A 182 7.69 -17.28 -4.94
CA ILE A 182 8.50 -16.07 -5.16
C ILE A 182 9.92 -16.39 -4.71
N THR A 183 10.89 -16.23 -5.61
CA THR A 183 12.29 -16.52 -5.33
C THR A 183 13.24 -15.59 -6.06
N THR A 184 14.41 -15.35 -5.48
CA THR A 184 15.53 -14.63 -6.13
C THR A 184 16.58 -15.59 -6.67
N LYS A 185 16.42 -16.91 -6.44
CA LYS A 185 17.33 -17.92 -6.96
C LYS A 185 17.04 -18.23 -8.41
N GLU A 186 18.09 -18.38 -9.20
CA GLU A 186 17.97 -18.87 -10.56
C GLU A 186 17.91 -20.41 -10.54
N TYR A 187 16.87 -20.96 -11.14
CA TYR A 187 16.71 -22.39 -11.32
C TYR A 187 17.03 -22.74 -12.78
N SER A 188 17.89 -23.72 -13.00
CA SER A 188 18.12 -24.30 -14.32
C SER A 188 17.03 -25.28 -14.73
N ASP A 189 16.32 -25.86 -13.73
CA ASP A 189 15.17 -26.73 -13.91
C ASP A 189 14.09 -26.37 -12.88
N PHE A 190 12.86 -26.23 -13.32
CA PHE A 190 11.71 -25.86 -12.51
C PHE A 190 10.93 -27.06 -11.95
N SER A 191 11.36 -28.30 -12.22
CA SER A 191 10.68 -29.52 -11.75
C SER A 191 10.65 -29.60 -10.22
N ASP A 192 11.75 -29.26 -9.54
CA ASP A 192 11.81 -29.25 -8.08
C ASP A 192 10.89 -28.18 -7.45
N PRO A 193 10.95 -26.90 -7.85
CA PRO A 193 9.98 -25.91 -7.40
C PRO A 193 8.52 -26.31 -7.62
N ILE A 194 8.18 -26.84 -8.79
CA ILE A 194 6.81 -27.25 -9.12
C ILE A 194 6.35 -28.39 -8.21
N SER A 195 7.22 -29.38 -7.96
CA SER A 195 6.90 -30.50 -7.07
C SER A 195 6.65 -30.03 -5.63
N ARG A 196 7.44 -29.08 -5.15
CA ARG A 196 7.27 -28.46 -3.81
C ARG A 196 5.96 -27.67 -3.72
N MET A 197 5.59 -26.91 -4.76
CA MET A 197 4.33 -26.16 -4.79
C MET A 197 3.10 -27.07 -4.81
N LYS A 198 3.15 -28.18 -5.57
CA LYS A 198 2.05 -29.18 -5.59
C LYS A 198 1.88 -29.92 -4.26
N ALA A 199 2.92 -30.04 -3.48
CA ALA A 199 2.87 -30.63 -2.13
C ALA A 199 2.45 -29.62 -1.06
N TYR A 200 2.44 -28.31 -1.38
CA TYR A 200 2.09 -27.26 -0.45
C TYR A 200 0.56 -27.18 -0.30
N THR A 201 0.10 -27.22 0.94
CA THR A 201 -1.31 -27.00 1.31
C THR A 201 -1.34 -25.85 2.31
N VAL A 202 -2.22 -24.89 2.07
CA VAL A 202 -2.46 -23.73 2.96
C VAL A 202 -3.16 -24.17 4.23
#